data_7a788875a8fc34aaeff110468127fa45
#
_entry.id   7a788875a8fc34aaeff110468127fa45
#
_cell.length_a   1.000
_cell.length_b   1.000
_cell.length_c   1.000
_cell.angle_alpha   90.00
_cell.angle_beta   90.00
_cell.angle_gamma   90.00
#
_symmetry.space_group_name_H-M   'P 1'
#
loop_
_entity.id
_entity.type
_entity.pdbx_description
1 polymer ?
#
loop_
_entity_poly.entity_id
_entity_poly.type
_entity_poly.pdbx_seq_one_letter_code
_entity_poly.pdbx_strand_id
1 'polypeptide(L)'
;MDAVLWFVREAFPRIRAALPDMQFHCIGGDVPAEVQALADIDGVRIHGHVPDLQPWLDGCRISVAPLRYGAGVKGKVNQAMAHGLPVVATTPAVEGMHLVDGVDVLVADDANAFADAALRLHGDEALWNRIAANGRANVARHFSMDAAREVVRELFLSGPRAR
;
A
#
# COMPACT_ATOMS: atom_id res chain seq x y z
N MET A 1 -5.55 -1.68 12.63
CA MET A 1 -5.34 -0.76 13.77
C MET A 1 -3.88 -0.49 14.02
N ASP A 2 -3.09 -1.44 14.46
CA ASP A 2 -1.66 -1.31 14.77
C ASP A 2 -0.83 -0.56 13.72
N ALA A 3 -0.96 -0.91 12.43
CA ALA A 3 -0.25 -0.28 11.33
C ALA A 3 -0.46 1.25 11.23
N VAL A 4 -1.71 1.70 11.40
CA VAL A 4 -2.04 3.14 11.34
C VAL A 4 -1.43 3.87 12.53
N LEU A 5 -1.54 3.29 13.73
CA LEU A 5 -0.96 3.87 14.95
C LEU A 5 0.56 4.00 14.83
N TRP A 6 1.23 2.93 14.39
CA TRP A 6 2.68 2.94 14.18
C TRP A 6 3.09 3.98 13.14
N PHE A 7 2.45 4.00 11.99
CA PHE A 7 2.79 4.95 10.93
C PHE A 7 2.65 6.41 11.40
N VAL A 8 1.50 6.74 12.00
CA VAL A 8 1.22 8.14 12.41
C VAL A 8 2.12 8.59 13.56
N ARG A 9 2.47 7.68 14.49
CA ARG A 9 3.29 8.04 15.65
C ARG A 9 4.78 8.03 15.37
N GLU A 10 5.25 7.12 14.51
CA GLU A 10 6.68 6.87 14.36
C GLU A 10 7.25 7.39 13.02
N ALA A 11 6.55 7.19 11.89
CA ALA A 11 7.07 7.54 10.57
C ALA A 11 6.55 8.91 10.07
N PHE A 12 5.27 9.20 10.24
CA PHE A 12 4.64 10.40 9.70
C PHE A 12 5.21 11.73 10.23
N PRO A 13 5.63 11.86 11.50
CA PRO A 13 6.24 13.10 12.00
C PRO A 13 7.48 13.52 11.22
N ARG A 14 8.33 12.56 10.80
CA ARG A 14 9.51 12.84 9.97
C ARG A 14 9.11 13.29 8.56
N ILE A 15 8.05 12.70 7.98
CA ILE A 15 7.52 13.13 6.68
C ILE A 15 7.00 14.57 6.79
N ARG A 16 6.22 14.88 7.83
CA ARG A 16 5.67 16.23 8.07
C ARG A 16 6.75 17.27 8.32
N ALA A 17 7.83 16.91 9.00
CA ALA A 17 8.97 17.82 9.21
C ALA A 17 9.63 18.24 7.88
N ALA A 18 9.69 17.33 6.90
CA ALA A 18 10.25 17.61 5.58
C ALA A 18 9.22 18.23 4.60
N LEU A 19 7.94 17.87 4.73
CA LEU A 19 6.83 18.30 3.89
C LEU A 19 5.67 18.78 4.77
N PRO A 20 5.69 20.05 5.24
CA PRO A 20 4.69 20.56 6.21
C PRO A 20 3.25 20.53 5.73
N ASP A 21 2.98 20.51 4.42
CA ASP A 21 1.65 20.46 3.85
C ASP A 21 1.15 19.04 3.55
N MET A 22 1.99 18.01 3.80
CA MET A 22 1.61 16.62 3.56
C MET A 22 0.42 16.23 4.44
N GLN A 23 -0.56 15.56 3.83
CA GLN A 23 -1.70 14.99 4.55
C GLN A 23 -1.67 13.47 4.45
N PHE A 24 -2.02 12.83 5.56
CA PHE A 24 -2.28 11.40 5.62
C PHE A 24 -3.78 11.14 5.73
N HIS A 25 -4.34 10.44 4.75
CA HIS A 25 -5.75 10.07 4.70
C HIS A 25 -5.91 8.60 5.10
N CYS A 26 -6.56 8.36 6.23
CA CYS A 26 -6.95 7.02 6.67
C CYS A 26 -8.42 6.77 6.33
N ILE A 27 -8.68 5.78 5.48
CA ILE A 27 -10.02 5.47 4.98
C ILE A 27 -10.36 4.01 5.31
N GLY A 28 -11.51 3.80 5.92
CA GLY A 28 -12.00 2.46 6.28
C GLY A 28 -13.15 2.53 7.28
N GLY A 29 -14.05 1.56 7.27
CA GLY A 29 -15.14 1.45 8.25
C GLY A 29 -14.63 0.99 9.62
N ASP A 30 -15.53 1.01 10.60
CA ASP A 30 -15.31 0.50 11.95
C ASP A 30 -14.02 1.03 12.62
N VAL A 31 -13.83 2.36 12.55
CA VAL A 31 -12.64 3.03 13.07
C VAL A 31 -12.60 2.95 14.59
N PRO A 32 -11.61 2.27 15.21
CA PRO A 32 -11.48 2.24 16.66
C PRO A 32 -11.20 3.61 17.25
N ALA A 33 -11.60 3.84 18.51
CA ALA A 33 -11.43 5.14 19.19
C ALA A 33 -9.97 5.61 19.20
N GLU A 34 -9.00 4.71 19.37
CA GLU A 34 -7.57 5.03 19.33
C GLU A 34 -7.10 5.57 17.98
N VAL A 35 -7.67 5.06 16.87
CA VAL A 35 -7.37 5.56 15.53
C VAL A 35 -8.11 6.87 15.28
N GLN A 36 -9.36 6.99 15.76
CA GLN A 36 -10.12 8.24 15.67
C GLN A 36 -9.41 9.41 16.37
N ALA A 37 -8.79 9.15 17.52
CA ALA A 37 -8.02 10.15 18.26
C ALA A 37 -6.79 10.70 17.49
N LEU A 38 -6.30 9.98 16.46
CA LEU A 38 -5.23 10.47 15.61
C LEU A 38 -5.64 11.67 14.75
N ALA A 39 -6.94 11.94 14.59
CA ALA A 39 -7.43 13.09 13.85
C ALA A 39 -7.04 14.45 14.49
N ASP A 40 -6.64 14.44 15.78
CA ASP A 40 -6.13 15.61 16.47
C ASP A 40 -4.67 15.95 16.08
N ILE A 41 -3.98 15.02 15.40
CA ILE A 41 -2.62 15.24 14.91
C ILE A 41 -2.66 16.02 13.60
N ASP A 42 -1.87 17.09 13.53
CA ASP A 42 -1.84 17.92 12.34
C ASP A 42 -1.40 17.13 11.10
N GLY A 43 -2.15 17.32 10.00
CA GLY A 43 -1.95 16.60 8.74
C GLY A 43 -2.58 15.21 8.69
N VAL A 44 -3.20 14.71 9.78
CA VAL A 44 -3.92 13.42 9.78
C VAL A 44 -5.42 13.64 9.55
N ARG A 45 -6.00 12.84 8.67
CA ARG A 45 -7.44 12.86 8.35
C ARG A 45 -8.01 11.44 8.43
N ILE A 46 -8.97 11.25 9.30
CA ILE A 46 -9.67 9.97 9.49
C ILE A 46 -11.06 10.10 8.88
N HIS A 47 -11.34 9.37 7.82
CA HIS A 47 -12.57 9.53 7.02
C HIS A 47 -13.67 8.51 7.35
N GLY A 48 -13.32 7.41 8.03
CA GLY A 48 -14.27 6.32 8.22
C GLY A 48 -14.61 5.62 6.89
N HIS A 49 -15.83 5.11 6.78
CA HIS A 49 -16.32 4.52 5.53
C HIS A 49 -16.61 5.60 4.48
N VAL A 50 -16.13 5.38 3.27
CA VAL A 50 -16.46 6.23 2.11
C VAL A 50 -17.16 5.37 1.04
N PRO A 51 -18.18 5.90 0.35
CA PRO A 51 -18.91 5.11 -0.66
C PRO A 51 -18.08 4.80 -1.90
N ASP A 52 -17.07 5.62 -2.20
CA ASP A 52 -16.19 5.48 -3.35
C ASP A 52 -14.75 5.82 -2.95
N LEU A 53 -13.83 4.89 -3.23
CA LEU A 53 -12.39 5.07 -2.99
C LEU A 53 -11.65 5.68 -4.19
N GLN A 54 -12.24 5.67 -5.38
CA GLN A 54 -11.56 6.09 -6.60
C GLN A 54 -11.01 7.52 -6.50
N PRO A 55 -11.77 8.53 -6.05
CA PRO A 55 -11.25 9.90 -5.94
C PRO A 55 -10.00 10.02 -5.04
N TRP A 56 -9.91 9.17 -4.02
CA TRP A 56 -8.77 9.12 -3.12
C TRP A 56 -7.55 8.44 -3.74
N LEU A 57 -7.78 7.32 -4.44
CA LEU A 57 -6.71 6.59 -5.13
C LEU A 57 -6.13 7.40 -6.29
N ASP A 58 -6.97 8.16 -6.99
CA ASP A 58 -6.56 9.01 -8.10
C ASP A 58 -5.96 10.35 -7.64
N GLY A 59 -6.39 10.84 -6.46
CA GLY A 59 -5.97 12.14 -5.91
C GLY A 59 -4.75 12.09 -4.98
N CYS A 60 -4.43 10.93 -4.42
CA CYS A 60 -3.26 10.76 -3.56
C CYS A 60 -1.98 10.55 -4.38
N ARG A 61 -0.85 10.98 -3.83
CA ARG A 61 0.43 10.81 -4.51
C ARG A 61 1.08 9.45 -4.23
N ILE A 62 0.93 8.92 -3.03
CA ILE A 62 1.46 7.61 -2.62
C ILE A 62 0.48 6.89 -1.70
N SER A 63 0.53 5.58 -1.71
CA SER A 63 -0.15 4.73 -0.73
C SER A 63 0.87 4.16 0.26
N VAL A 64 0.46 3.99 1.51
CA VAL A 64 1.29 3.40 2.55
C VAL A 64 0.66 2.12 3.10
N ALA A 65 1.46 1.07 3.23
CA ALA A 65 1.06 -0.22 3.78
C ALA A 65 1.99 -0.64 4.93
N PRO A 66 1.91 0.02 6.10
CA PRO A 66 2.85 -0.13 7.20
C PRO A 66 2.46 -1.29 8.13
N LEU A 67 2.17 -2.47 7.57
CA LEU A 67 1.77 -3.65 8.34
C LEU A 67 2.97 -4.26 9.06
N ARG A 68 2.89 -4.43 10.37
CA ARG A 68 3.95 -5.09 11.14
C ARG A 68 3.75 -6.60 11.26
N TYR A 69 2.57 -7.08 10.94
CA TYR A 69 2.20 -8.50 10.91
C TYR A 69 0.98 -8.71 10.00
N GLY A 70 0.76 -9.94 9.60
CA GLY A 70 -0.38 -10.35 8.77
C GLY A 70 0.05 -11.34 7.70
N ALA A 71 -0.84 -12.25 7.33
CA ALA A 71 -0.61 -13.24 6.29
C ALA A 71 -1.49 -12.98 5.06
N GLY A 72 -1.13 -13.59 3.93
CA GLY A 72 -1.91 -13.58 2.69
C GLY A 72 -1.82 -12.28 1.89
N VAL A 73 -2.49 -12.28 0.74
CA VAL A 73 -2.51 -11.17 -0.22
C VAL A 73 -3.19 -9.93 0.37
N LYS A 74 -2.56 -8.79 0.20
CA LYS A 74 -3.07 -7.51 0.72
C LYS A 74 -3.88 -6.80 -0.37
N GLY A 75 -5.19 -7.04 -0.38
CA GLY A 75 -6.10 -6.47 -1.38
C GLY A 75 -6.00 -4.95 -1.54
N LYS A 76 -5.76 -4.21 -0.44
CA LYS A 76 -5.61 -2.74 -0.49
C LYS A 76 -4.32 -2.30 -1.21
N VAL A 77 -3.24 -3.08 -1.11
CA VAL A 77 -2.00 -2.83 -1.86
C VAL A 77 -2.26 -3.05 -3.36
N ASN A 78 -2.89 -4.18 -3.72
CA ASN A 78 -3.27 -4.45 -5.10
C ASN A 78 -4.22 -3.37 -5.67
N GLN A 79 -5.16 -2.91 -4.88
CA GLN A 79 -6.09 -1.85 -5.30
C GLN A 79 -5.35 -0.54 -5.60
N ALA A 80 -4.45 -0.09 -4.72
CA ALA A 80 -3.64 1.10 -4.96
C ALA A 80 -2.79 0.95 -6.23
N MET A 81 -2.09 -0.18 -6.39
CA MET A 81 -1.26 -0.45 -7.56
C MET A 81 -2.08 -0.55 -8.86
N ALA A 82 -3.29 -1.13 -8.83
CA ALA A 82 -4.18 -1.19 -9.99
C ALA A 82 -4.57 0.20 -10.50
N HIS A 83 -4.73 1.18 -9.59
CA HIS A 83 -4.93 2.59 -9.93
C HIS A 83 -3.64 3.31 -10.33
N GLY A 84 -2.49 2.63 -10.31
CA GLY A 84 -1.18 3.23 -10.60
C GLY A 84 -0.68 4.14 -9.48
N LEU A 85 -1.20 3.98 -8.28
CA LEU A 85 -0.71 4.66 -7.09
C LEU A 85 0.48 3.87 -6.52
N PRO A 86 1.70 4.43 -6.50
CA PRO A 86 2.86 3.72 -5.99
C PRO A 86 2.78 3.53 -4.47
N VAL A 87 3.37 2.45 -3.99
CA VAL A 87 3.23 2.01 -2.61
C VAL A 87 4.58 2.01 -1.89
N VAL A 88 4.58 2.51 -0.65
CA VAL A 88 5.61 2.22 0.35
C VAL A 88 5.03 1.23 1.35
N ALA A 89 5.74 0.13 1.59
CA ALA A 89 5.24 -0.98 2.37
C ALA A 89 6.30 -1.53 3.33
N THR A 90 5.87 -2.25 4.34
CA THR A 90 6.74 -3.11 5.15
C THR A 90 6.84 -4.51 4.54
N THR A 91 7.84 -5.29 4.92
CA THR A 91 8.01 -6.68 4.48
C THR A 91 6.73 -7.53 4.66
N PRO A 92 6.03 -7.51 5.82
CA PRO A 92 4.78 -8.27 5.96
C PRO A 92 3.67 -7.82 5.02
N ALA A 93 3.70 -6.57 4.53
CA ALA A 93 2.70 -6.06 3.61
C ALA A 93 2.88 -6.54 2.16
N VAL A 94 4.08 -6.96 1.77
CA VAL A 94 4.40 -7.41 0.41
C VAL A 94 4.58 -8.92 0.30
N GLU A 95 4.59 -9.64 1.42
CA GLU A 95 4.76 -11.08 1.46
C GLU A 95 3.67 -11.79 0.63
N GLY A 96 4.10 -12.68 -0.29
CA GLY A 96 3.22 -13.43 -1.18
C GLY A 96 2.60 -12.61 -2.32
N MET A 97 3.10 -11.40 -2.59
CA MET A 97 2.53 -10.49 -3.59
C MET A 97 3.36 -10.39 -4.88
N HIS A 98 4.41 -11.20 -5.04
CA HIS A 98 5.30 -11.17 -6.21
C HIS A 98 5.94 -9.79 -6.47
N LEU A 99 6.14 -8.99 -5.42
CA LEU A 99 6.69 -7.65 -5.50
C LEU A 99 8.19 -7.66 -5.20
N VAL A 100 8.93 -6.84 -5.93
CA VAL A 100 10.38 -6.65 -5.77
C VAL A 100 10.64 -5.23 -5.27
N ASP A 101 11.37 -5.11 -4.16
CA ASP A 101 11.76 -3.81 -3.60
C ASP A 101 12.59 -2.99 -4.59
N GLY A 102 12.33 -1.69 -4.66
CA GLY A 102 12.97 -0.76 -5.57
C GLY A 102 12.54 -0.88 -7.04
N VAL A 103 11.72 -1.90 -7.37
CA VAL A 103 11.19 -2.16 -8.72
C VAL A 103 9.69 -1.88 -8.79
N ASP A 104 8.89 -2.60 -7.99
CA ASP A 104 7.43 -2.54 -8.01
C ASP A 104 6.86 -1.77 -6.81
N VAL A 105 7.63 -1.67 -5.76
CA VAL A 105 7.28 -1.12 -4.45
C VAL A 105 8.55 -0.60 -3.78
N LEU A 106 8.44 0.28 -2.79
CA LEU A 106 9.53 0.54 -1.85
C LEU A 106 9.23 -0.15 -0.52
N VAL A 107 10.19 -0.94 -0.02
CA VAL A 107 10.04 -1.69 1.23
C VAL A 107 10.93 -1.10 2.32
N ALA A 108 10.33 -0.86 3.49
CA ALA A 108 11.05 -0.40 4.67
C ALA A 108 10.34 -0.85 5.94
N ASP A 109 11.06 -1.42 6.90
CA ASP A 109 10.51 -2.03 8.12
C ASP A 109 10.68 -1.17 9.37
N ASP A 110 11.60 -0.20 9.37
CA ASP A 110 11.73 0.79 10.44
C ASP A 110 11.16 2.15 10.05
N ALA A 111 10.79 2.94 11.05
CA ALA A 111 10.07 4.20 10.86
C ALA A 111 10.87 5.25 10.08
N ASN A 112 12.19 5.33 10.28
CA ASN A 112 13.03 6.30 9.58
C ASN A 112 13.18 5.91 8.12
N ALA A 113 13.52 4.65 7.84
CA ALA A 113 13.62 4.14 6.47
C ALA A 113 12.28 4.24 5.73
N PHE A 114 11.15 3.99 6.41
CA PHE A 114 9.81 4.12 5.83
C PHE A 114 9.51 5.58 5.46
N ALA A 115 9.82 6.51 6.35
CA ALA A 115 9.66 7.93 6.07
C ALA A 115 10.57 8.40 4.92
N ASP A 116 11.83 7.97 4.89
CA ASP A 116 12.77 8.29 3.82
C ASP A 116 12.33 7.71 2.46
N ALA A 117 11.79 6.48 2.44
CA ALA A 117 11.20 5.87 1.24
C ALA A 117 9.99 6.69 0.74
N ALA A 118 9.10 7.13 1.64
CA ALA A 118 7.96 7.97 1.30
C ALA A 118 8.40 9.34 0.73
N LEU A 119 9.36 10.00 1.37
CA LEU A 119 9.90 11.27 0.91
C LEU A 119 10.58 11.16 -0.45
N ARG A 120 11.39 10.11 -0.64
CA ARG A 120 12.04 9.82 -1.91
C ARG A 120 11.02 9.58 -3.02
N LEU A 121 10.00 8.74 -2.76
CA LEU A 121 8.96 8.44 -3.73
C LEU A 121 8.11 9.68 -4.07
N HIS A 122 7.89 10.57 -3.10
CA HIS A 122 7.18 11.82 -3.30
C HIS A 122 7.97 12.80 -4.17
N GLY A 123 9.30 12.91 -3.97
CA GLY A 123 10.15 13.94 -4.60
C GLY A 123 10.79 13.52 -5.92
N ASP A 124 10.90 12.22 -6.21
CA ASP A 124 11.52 11.68 -7.43
C ASP A 124 10.45 11.23 -8.43
N GLU A 125 10.16 12.07 -9.42
CA GLU A 125 9.14 11.79 -10.44
C GLU A 125 9.49 10.56 -11.30
N ALA A 126 10.75 10.35 -11.64
CA ALA A 126 11.18 9.21 -12.44
C ALA A 126 10.99 7.89 -11.67
N LEU A 127 11.34 7.89 -10.37
CA LEU A 127 11.09 6.77 -9.48
C LEU A 127 9.59 6.52 -9.33
N TRP A 128 8.81 7.58 -9.09
CA TRP A 128 7.35 7.50 -8.95
C TRP A 128 6.71 6.83 -10.16
N ASN A 129 7.00 7.33 -11.36
CA ASN A 129 6.46 6.80 -12.62
C ASN A 129 6.84 5.33 -12.84
N ARG A 130 8.08 4.95 -12.51
CA ARG A 130 8.57 3.58 -12.65
C ARG A 130 7.87 2.63 -11.69
N ILE A 131 7.79 2.98 -10.40
CA ILE A 131 7.11 2.16 -9.37
C ILE A 131 5.61 2.04 -9.68
N ALA A 132 4.95 3.12 -10.08
CA ALA A 132 3.54 3.12 -10.46
C ALA A 132 3.26 2.18 -11.65
N ALA A 133 4.07 2.27 -12.71
CA ALA A 133 3.93 1.42 -13.89
C ALA A 133 4.17 -0.06 -13.57
N ASN A 134 5.23 -0.36 -12.81
CA ASN A 134 5.59 -1.72 -12.46
C ASN A 134 4.58 -2.35 -11.49
N GLY A 135 4.11 -1.61 -10.47
CA GLY A 135 3.06 -2.08 -9.56
C GLY A 135 1.77 -2.43 -10.30
N ARG A 136 1.35 -1.59 -11.25
CA ARG A 136 0.19 -1.89 -12.12
C ARG A 136 0.41 -3.15 -12.96
N ALA A 137 1.60 -3.32 -13.54
CA ALA A 137 1.95 -4.49 -14.33
C ALA A 137 1.98 -5.77 -13.47
N ASN A 138 2.47 -5.69 -12.22
CA ASN A 138 2.44 -6.80 -11.27
C ASN A 138 0.99 -7.25 -10.98
N VAL A 139 0.09 -6.32 -10.68
CA VAL A 139 -1.32 -6.64 -10.43
C VAL A 139 -1.97 -7.27 -11.67
N ALA A 140 -1.74 -6.71 -12.86
CA ALA A 140 -2.27 -7.26 -14.11
C ALA A 140 -1.80 -8.69 -14.35
N ARG A 141 -0.52 -8.98 -14.06
CA ARG A 141 0.11 -10.29 -14.28
C ARG A 141 -0.33 -11.34 -13.29
N HIS A 142 -0.46 -10.99 -12.00
CA HIS A 142 -0.59 -11.97 -10.92
C HIS A 142 -1.95 -11.97 -10.22
N PHE A 143 -2.72 -10.88 -10.31
CA PHE A 143 -3.94 -10.67 -9.54
C PHE A 143 -5.13 -10.25 -10.39
N SER A 144 -5.02 -10.31 -11.73
CA SER A 144 -6.15 -10.05 -12.63
C SER A 144 -7.11 -11.24 -12.68
N MET A 145 -8.32 -11.01 -13.17
CA MET A 145 -9.29 -12.07 -13.44
C MET A 145 -8.75 -13.08 -14.47
N ASP A 146 -7.96 -12.63 -15.43
CA ASP A 146 -7.37 -13.50 -16.45
C ASP A 146 -6.25 -14.37 -15.85
N ALA A 147 -5.41 -13.82 -14.98
CA ALA A 147 -4.44 -14.61 -14.21
C ALA A 147 -5.15 -15.67 -13.35
N ALA A 148 -6.23 -15.31 -12.65
CA ALA A 148 -7.01 -16.26 -11.86
C ALA A 148 -7.63 -17.37 -12.72
N ARG A 149 -8.19 -17.03 -13.89
CA ARG A 149 -8.76 -18.01 -14.86
C ARG A 149 -7.71 -18.99 -15.34
N GLU A 150 -6.49 -18.53 -15.62
CA GLU A 150 -5.41 -19.40 -16.09
C GLU A 150 -4.98 -20.41 -15.01
N VAL A 151 -4.81 -19.95 -13.77
CA VAL A 151 -4.51 -20.83 -12.63
C VAL A 151 -5.61 -21.90 -12.45
N VAL A 152 -6.88 -21.50 -12.51
CA VAL A 152 -8.01 -22.44 -12.40
C VAL A 152 -7.98 -23.43 -13.57
N ARG A 153 -7.77 -22.95 -14.80
CA ARG A 153 -7.66 -23.84 -15.97
C ARG A 153 -6.54 -24.85 -15.82
N GLU A 154 -5.35 -24.45 -15.42
CA GLU A 154 -4.22 -25.36 -15.18
C GLU A 154 -4.53 -26.41 -14.12
N LEU A 155 -5.18 -26.04 -13.02
CA LEU A 155 -5.55 -26.98 -11.96
C LEU A 155 -6.55 -28.05 -12.45
N PHE A 156 -7.49 -27.67 -13.32
CA PHE A 156 -8.48 -28.63 -13.84
C PHE A 156 -7.97 -29.45 -15.02
N LEU A 157 -7.06 -28.91 -15.84
CA LEU A 157 -6.50 -29.64 -17.01
C LEU A 157 -5.32 -30.53 -16.65
N SER A 158 -4.56 -30.18 -15.61
CA SER A 158 -3.35 -30.93 -15.22
C SER A 158 -3.65 -32.25 -14.49
N GLY A 159 -4.90 -32.54 -14.09
CA GLY A 159 -5.29 -33.73 -13.33
C GLY A 159 -4.57 -33.83 -11.97
N PRO A 160 -4.99 -34.74 -11.08
CA PRO A 160 -4.25 -34.98 -9.86
C PRO A 160 -2.86 -35.51 -10.22
N ARG A 161 -1.78 -34.78 -9.86
CA ARG A 161 -0.43 -35.32 -9.93
C ARG A 161 -0.40 -36.59 -9.06
N ALA A 162 -0.33 -37.75 -9.71
CA ALA A 162 -0.12 -39.02 -9.00
C ALA A 162 1.15 -38.86 -8.12
N ARG A 163 0.98 -39.15 -6.83
CA ARG A 163 2.08 -39.24 -5.87
C ARG A 163 2.82 -40.53 -6.07
#